data_68eb5ad171c49d1f29dcac6c9c641d20
#
_entry.id   68eb5ad171c49d1f29dcac6c9c641d20
#
_cell.length_a   1.000
_cell.length_b   1.000
_cell.length_c   1.000
_cell.angle_alpha   90.00
_cell.angle_beta   90.00
_cell.angle_gamma   90.00
#
_symmetry.space_group_name_H-M   'P 1'
#
loop_
_entity.id
_entity.type
_entity.pdbx_description
1 polymer ?
#
loop_
_entity_poly.entity_id
_entity_poly.type
_entity_poly.pdbx_seq_one_letter_code
_entity_poly.pdbx_strand_id
1 'polypeptide(L)'
;MTTLKATLFAGPFKDALKGLEALNEQAVFEIDSTGIVVKCLDNECTTVLRVNLETDVFSDYEYESSTSPTKLGVVLARIKDITKTLTVKDLLTLEYDSEQSQFLTISANGIRRTVRLVKLDLIKQVKTLPTPEDGWKFSGTLPLKGMKDFLRTVPDSI
;
A
#
# COMPACT_ATOMS: atom_id res chain seq x y z
N MET A 1 18.85 6.74 11.80
CA MET A 1 18.07 7.75 11.09
C MET A 1 17.48 7.12 9.87
N THR A 2 16.22 7.35 9.62
CA THR A 2 15.53 6.83 8.43
C THR A 2 14.79 7.97 7.76
N THR A 3 15.00 8.16 6.46
CA THR A 3 14.31 9.16 5.66
C THR A 3 13.76 8.53 4.40
N LEU A 4 12.58 8.99 3.98
CA LEU A 4 11.95 8.64 2.71
C LEU A 4 11.47 9.91 2.04
N LYS A 5 11.74 10.01 0.74
CA LYS A 5 11.07 10.95 -0.15
C LYS A 5 10.76 10.23 -1.46
N ALA A 6 9.50 10.06 -1.74
CA ALA A 6 9.04 9.31 -2.90
C ALA A 6 7.93 10.06 -3.63
N THR A 7 8.12 10.30 -4.91
CA THR A 7 7.17 11.03 -5.77
C THR A 7 6.62 10.10 -6.85
N LEU A 8 5.30 10.05 -6.99
CA LEU A 8 4.64 9.21 -7.99
C LEU A 8 3.36 9.87 -8.52
N PHE A 9 2.85 9.37 -9.64
CA PHE A 9 1.54 9.77 -10.12
C PHE A 9 0.42 9.27 -9.20
N ALA A 10 -0.59 10.12 -8.98
CA ALA A 10 -1.70 9.81 -8.10
C ALA A 10 -2.57 8.64 -8.57
N GLY A 11 -2.65 8.40 -9.89
CA GLY A 11 -3.48 7.33 -10.48
C GLY A 11 -3.19 5.95 -9.88
N PRO A 12 -1.99 5.40 -10.07
CA PRO A 12 -1.61 4.09 -9.53
C PRO A 12 -1.74 4.00 -8.01
N PHE A 13 -1.40 5.08 -7.31
CA PHE A 13 -1.51 5.14 -5.86
C PHE A 13 -2.96 5.12 -5.37
N LYS A 14 -3.85 5.87 -6.01
CA LYS A 14 -5.30 5.85 -5.70
C LYS A 14 -5.93 4.49 -5.98
N ASP A 15 -5.54 3.82 -7.06
CA ASP A 15 -6.04 2.48 -7.39
C ASP A 15 -5.58 1.45 -6.34
N ALA A 16 -4.33 1.53 -5.90
CA ALA A 16 -3.80 0.70 -4.82
C ALA A 16 -4.57 0.93 -3.51
N LEU A 17 -4.78 2.18 -3.11
CA LEU A 17 -5.54 2.53 -1.89
C LEU A 17 -6.97 2.00 -1.93
N LYS A 18 -7.64 2.11 -3.08
CA LYS A 18 -9.01 1.62 -3.25
C LYS A 18 -9.11 0.10 -3.06
N GLY A 19 -8.15 -0.65 -3.58
CA GLY A 19 -8.09 -2.10 -3.40
C GLY A 19 -7.82 -2.48 -1.94
N LEU A 20 -6.87 -1.83 -1.30
CA LEU A 20 -6.50 -2.07 0.10
C LEU A 20 -7.64 -1.74 1.07
N GLU A 21 -8.31 -0.60 0.87
CA GLU A 21 -9.42 -0.15 1.72
C GLU A 21 -10.63 -1.08 1.67
N ALA A 22 -10.86 -1.74 0.52
CA ALA A 22 -11.91 -2.75 0.41
C ALA A 22 -11.68 -3.94 1.34
N LEU A 23 -10.45 -4.16 1.78
CA LEU A 23 -10.06 -5.27 2.65
C LEU A 23 -10.01 -4.88 4.13
N ASN A 24 -9.41 -3.75 4.46
CA ASN A 24 -9.28 -3.24 5.82
C ASN A 24 -9.04 -1.72 5.81
N GLU A 25 -9.40 -1.06 6.91
CA GLU A 25 -9.15 0.37 7.14
C GLU A 25 -7.67 0.69 7.40
N GLN A 26 -6.89 -0.30 7.81
CA GLN A 26 -5.49 -0.15 8.20
C GLN A 26 -4.59 -1.05 7.36
N ALA A 27 -3.40 -0.56 7.05
CA ALA A 27 -2.38 -1.30 6.33
C ALA A 27 -0.99 -1.00 6.87
N VAL A 28 -0.03 -1.87 6.56
CA VAL A 28 1.38 -1.68 6.86
C VAL A 28 2.13 -1.37 5.58
N PHE A 29 2.83 -0.24 5.56
CA PHE A 29 3.77 0.14 4.50
C PHE A 29 5.16 -0.34 4.92
N GLU A 30 5.72 -1.25 4.16
CA GLU A 30 7.12 -1.68 4.29
C GLU A 30 7.95 -0.97 3.22
N ILE A 31 8.92 -0.20 3.65
CA ILE A 31 9.71 0.70 2.81
C ILE A 31 11.16 0.25 2.84
N ASP A 32 11.74 0.06 1.69
CA ASP A 32 13.15 -0.23 1.53
C ASP A 32 13.73 0.42 0.25
N SER A 33 14.95 0.08 -0.09
CA SER A 33 15.63 0.63 -1.29
C SER A 33 15.01 0.17 -2.62
N THR A 34 14.16 -0.87 -2.61
CA THR A 34 13.52 -1.41 -3.81
C THR A 34 12.13 -0.83 -4.07
N GLY A 35 11.57 -0.13 -3.09
CA GLY A 35 10.27 0.51 -3.20
C GLY A 35 9.43 0.42 -1.93
N ILE A 36 8.12 0.48 -2.11
CA ILE A 36 7.13 0.40 -1.03
C ILE A 36 6.23 -0.81 -1.25
N VAL A 37 6.18 -1.69 -0.27
CA VAL A 37 5.24 -2.81 -0.23
C VAL A 37 4.15 -2.51 0.77
N VAL A 38 2.90 -2.50 0.33
CA VAL A 38 1.75 -2.31 1.23
C VAL A 38 1.08 -3.64 1.47
N LYS A 39 0.93 -4.00 2.71
CA LYS A 39 0.28 -5.24 3.14
C LYS A 39 -0.97 -4.93 3.95
N CYS A 40 -2.04 -5.59 3.59
CA CYS A 40 -3.34 -5.47 4.25
C CYS A 40 -3.92 -6.87 4.49
N LEU A 41 -4.43 -7.09 5.69
CA LEU A 41 -5.09 -8.32 6.11
C LEU A 41 -6.53 -7.97 6.46
N ASP A 42 -7.48 -8.77 6.00
CA ASP A 42 -8.88 -8.61 6.39
C ASP A 42 -9.11 -8.89 7.88
N ASN A 43 -10.26 -8.48 8.42
CA ASN A 43 -10.56 -8.64 9.84
C ASN A 43 -10.65 -10.10 10.28
N GLU A 44 -11.00 -10.99 9.38
CA GLU A 44 -11.15 -12.43 9.64
C GLU A 44 -9.82 -13.19 9.47
N CYS A 45 -8.77 -12.50 9.01
CA CYS A 45 -7.45 -13.09 8.73
C CYS A 45 -7.47 -14.19 7.66
N THR A 46 -8.40 -14.10 6.71
CA THR A 46 -8.58 -15.07 5.62
C THR A 46 -8.00 -14.61 4.29
N THR A 47 -7.90 -13.29 4.11
CA THR A 47 -7.46 -12.67 2.86
C THR A 47 -6.33 -11.69 3.10
N VAL A 48 -5.27 -11.81 2.31
CA VAL A 48 -4.12 -10.91 2.31
C VAL A 48 -4.04 -10.22 0.96
N LEU A 49 -3.94 -8.90 0.97
CA LEU A 49 -3.59 -8.13 -0.22
C LEU A 49 -2.20 -7.54 -0.02
N ARG A 50 -1.34 -7.78 -0.99
CA ARG A 50 -0.01 -7.21 -1.09
C ARG A 50 0.10 -6.38 -2.36
N VAL A 51 0.44 -5.12 -2.21
CA VAL A 51 0.69 -4.21 -3.33
C VAL A 51 2.16 -3.82 -3.34
N ASN A 52 2.85 -4.10 -4.43
CA ASN A 52 4.24 -3.72 -4.62
C ASN A 52 4.31 -2.47 -5.50
N LEU A 53 4.87 -1.40 -4.95
CA LEU A 53 5.23 -0.19 -5.68
C LEU A 53 6.75 -0.18 -5.79
N GLU A 54 7.26 -0.75 -6.88
CA GLU A 54 8.70 -0.80 -7.15
C GLU A 54 9.22 0.59 -7.55
N THR A 55 10.53 0.80 -7.49
CA THR A 55 11.13 2.12 -7.72
C THR A 55 10.83 2.70 -9.11
N ASP A 56 10.54 1.88 -10.11
CA ASP A 56 10.16 2.31 -11.47
C ASP A 56 8.75 2.95 -11.55
N VAL A 57 7.89 2.71 -10.56
CA VAL A 57 6.57 3.36 -10.43
C VAL A 57 6.70 4.82 -9.99
N PHE A 58 7.80 5.15 -9.32
CA PHE A 58 8.08 6.49 -8.82
C PHE A 58 8.87 7.31 -9.86
N SER A 59 8.54 8.59 -9.97
CA SER A 59 9.34 9.53 -10.74
C SER A 59 10.60 9.94 -10.00
N ASP A 60 10.58 9.86 -8.68
CA ASP A 60 11.71 10.10 -7.79
C ASP A 60 11.56 9.25 -6.53
N TYR A 61 12.65 8.59 -6.10
CA TYR A 61 12.64 7.71 -4.95
C TYR A 61 13.96 7.80 -4.19
N GLU A 62 13.93 8.41 -3.03
CA GLU A 62 15.06 8.55 -2.12
C GLU A 62 14.73 7.87 -0.80
N TYR A 63 15.52 6.87 -0.43
CA TYR A 63 15.37 6.15 0.84
C TYR A 63 16.73 5.92 1.48
N GLU A 64 16.86 6.36 2.72
CA GLU A 64 18.04 6.11 3.55
C GLU A 64 17.59 5.56 4.90
N SER A 65 18.19 4.46 5.32
CA SER A 65 17.93 3.86 6.64
C SER A 65 19.10 3.04 7.13
N SER A 66 19.32 3.10 8.43
CA SER A 66 20.23 2.19 9.15
C SER A 66 19.61 0.82 9.40
N THR A 67 18.26 0.72 9.33
CA THR A 67 17.48 -0.51 9.50
C THR A 67 16.48 -0.64 8.37
N SER A 68 16.55 -1.72 7.62
CA SER A 68 15.66 -2.00 6.50
C SER A 68 14.98 -3.37 6.68
N PRO A 69 13.70 -3.52 6.37
CA PRO A 69 12.75 -2.49 5.92
C PRO A 69 12.22 -1.62 7.05
N THR A 70 11.81 -0.39 6.72
CA THR A 70 11.07 0.50 7.62
C THR A 70 9.58 0.21 7.50
N LYS A 71 8.91 -0.01 8.63
CA LYS A 71 7.47 -0.33 8.65
C LYS A 71 6.66 0.81 9.23
N LEU A 72 5.62 1.23 8.51
CA LEU A 72 4.71 2.30 8.93
C LEU A 72 3.28 1.77 8.97
N GLY A 73 2.60 1.95 10.09
CA GLY A 73 1.18 1.66 10.23
C GLY A 73 0.33 2.84 9.77
N VAL A 74 -0.59 2.62 8.84
CA VAL A 74 -1.35 3.68 8.19
C VAL A 74 -2.84 3.42 8.25
N VAL A 75 -3.64 4.47 8.50
CA VAL A 75 -5.09 4.45 8.30
C VAL A 75 -5.37 4.92 6.87
N LEU A 76 -5.85 4.01 6.02
CA LEU A 76 -6.03 4.23 4.59
C LEU A 76 -7.03 5.35 4.26
N ALA A 77 -8.11 5.46 5.05
CA ALA A 77 -9.12 6.51 4.86
C ALA A 77 -8.52 7.92 4.96
N ARG A 78 -7.55 8.14 5.84
CA ARG A 78 -6.87 9.43 5.99
C ARG A 78 -6.06 9.82 4.75
N ILE A 79 -5.37 8.85 4.15
CA ILE A 79 -4.62 9.05 2.90
C ILE A 79 -5.60 9.26 1.74
N LYS A 80 -6.67 8.48 1.67
CA LYS A 80 -7.71 8.62 0.65
C LYS A 80 -8.33 10.01 0.66
N ASP A 81 -8.64 10.56 1.83
CA ASP A 81 -9.20 11.91 1.96
C ASP A 81 -8.28 13.00 1.40
N ILE A 82 -6.97 12.83 1.52
CA ILE A 82 -5.99 13.74 0.94
C ILE A 82 -5.92 13.58 -0.59
N THR A 83 -5.99 12.36 -1.07
CA THR A 83 -5.78 12.04 -2.49
C THR A 83 -7.05 12.09 -3.35
N LYS A 84 -8.24 12.15 -2.73
CA LYS A 84 -9.53 12.09 -3.47
C LYS A 84 -9.70 13.21 -4.50
N THR A 85 -9.15 14.38 -4.26
CA THR A 85 -9.24 15.54 -5.16
C THR A 85 -8.18 15.54 -6.26
N LEU A 86 -7.20 14.64 -6.19
CA LEU A 86 -6.13 14.52 -7.18
C LEU A 86 -6.63 13.81 -8.43
N THR A 87 -6.20 14.30 -9.59
CA THR A 87 -6.40 13.60 -10.87
C THR A 87 -5.34 12.51 -11.05
N VAL A 88 -5.57 11.62 -12.00
CA VAL A 88 -4.63 10.52 -12.33
C VAL A 88 -3.23 11.01 -12.67
N LYS A 89 -3.14 12.20 -13.27
CA LYS A 89 -1.89 12.82 -13.76
C LYS A 89 -1.19 13.70 -12.73
N ASP A 90 -1.82 13.98 -11.59
CA ASP A 90 -1.19 14.77 -10.54
C ASP A 90 -0.07 13.97 -9.89
N LEU A 91 1.03 14.66 -9.56
CA LEU A 91 2.12 14.09 -8.80
C LEU A 91 1.87 14.29 -7.31
N LEU A 92 2.13 13.26 -6.53
CA LEU A 92 2.15 13.33 -5.09
C LEU A 92 3.50 12.88 -4.55
N THR A 93 3.92 13.47 -3.45
CA THR A 93 5.17 13.14 -2.76
C THR A 93 4.85 12.64 -1.37
N LEU A 94 5.40 11.48 -1.03
CA LEU A 94 5.39 10.90 0.31
C LEU A 94 6.72 11.22 0.99
N GLU A 95 6.67 11.78 2.20
CA GLU A 95 7.86 12.08 2.98
C GLU A 95 7.73 11.49 4.38
N TYR A 96 8.77 10.81 4.82
CA TYR A 96 8.87 10.28 6.18
C TYR A 96 10.25 10.56 6.75
N ASP A 97 10.29 10.94 8.03
CA ASP A 97 11.50 11.15 8.79
C ASP A 97 11.34 10.49 10.17
N SER A 98 12.30 9.66 10.54
CA SER A 98 12.29 8.97 11.84
C SER A 98 12.41 9.91 13.04
N GLU A 99 12.90 11.13 12.85
CA GLU A 99 12.88 12.17 13.91
C GLU A 99 11.45 12.66 14.21
N GLN A 100 10.55 12.53 13.23
CA GLN A 100 9.13 12.78 13.37
C GLN A 100 8.32 11.48 13.17
N SER A 101 8.75 10.41 13.79
CA SER A 101 8.33 9.02 13.55
C SER A 101 6.81 8.75 13.65
N GLN A 102 6.03 9.69 14.17
CA GLN A 102 4.58 9.55 14.30
C GLN A 102 3.80 10.03 13.08
N PHE A 103 4.47 10.57 12.07
CA PHE A 103 3.80 11.23 10.96
C PHE A 103 4.37 10.81 9.60
N LEU A 104 3.46 10.66 8.64
CA LEU A 104 3.75 10.60 7.22
C LEU A 104 3.24 11.89 6.57
N THR A 105 4.07 12.57 5.81
CA THR A 105 3.69 13.78 5.10
C THR A 105 3.37 13.46 3.65
N ILE A 106 2.27 13.99 3.15
CA ILE A 106 1.83 13.85 1.77
C ILE A 106 1.68 15.25 1.16
N SER A 107 2.38 15.50 0.08
CA SER A 107 2.36 16.78 -0.63
C SER A 107 1.88 16.58 -2.05
N ALA A 108 0.96 17.43 -2.50
CA ALA A 108 0.48 17.46 -3.89
C ALA A 108 -0.10 18.83 -4.21
N ASN A 109 0.11 19.34 -5.43
CA ASN A 109 -0.45 20.61 -5.91
C ASN A 109 -0.18 21.80 -4.96
N GLY A 110 1.01 21.86 -4.35
CA GLY A 110 1.38 22.92 -3.40
C GLY A 110 0.75 22.80 -2.00
N ILE A 111 -0.05 21.77 -1.77
CA ILE A 111 -0.65 21.49 -0.46
C ILE A 111 0.14 20.38 0.23
N ARG A 112 0.53 20.62 1.47
CA ARG A 112 1.23 19.66 2.32
C ARG A 112 0.32 19.26 3.48
N ARG A 113 0.11 17.97 3.66
CA ARG A 113 -0.69 17.40 4.74
C ARG A 113 0.06 16.32 5.48
N THR A 114 -0.17 16.22 6.77
CA THR A 114 0.48 15.27 7.66
C THR A 114 -0.56 14.25 8.14
N VAL A 115 -0.24 12.97 8.01
CA VAL A 115 -1.05 11.86 8.47
C VAL A 115 -0.37 11.24 9.70
N ARG A 116 -1.11 11.10 10.79
CA ARG A 116 -0.61 10.41 11.97
C ARG A 116 -0.59 8.91 11.73
N LEU A 117 0.55 8.30 12.01
CA LEU A 117 0.76 6.86 11.92
C LEU A 117 0.16 6.11 13.11
N VAL A 118 -0.19 4.86 12.89
CA VAL A 118 -0.67 3.94 13.91
C VAL A 118 0.48 3.06 14.40
N LYS A 119 0.51 2.75 15.67
CA LYS A 119 1.50 1.80 16.22
C LYS A 119 1.29 0.43 15.60
N LEU A 120 2.39 -0.20 15.18
CA LEU A 120 2.37 -1.49 14.48
C LEU A 120 1.76 -2.63 15.31
N ASP A 121 1.90 -2.59 16.62
CA ASP A 121 1.31 -3.56 17.54
C ASP A 121 -0.23 -3.52 17.59
N LEU A 122 -0.83 -2.40 17.14
CA LEU A 122 -2.28 -2.25 17.02
C LEU A 122 -2.84 -2.75 15.68
N ILE A 123 -1.98 -3.06 14.71
CA ILE A 123 -2.37 -3.54 13.38
C ILE A 123 -2.08 -5.04 13.30
N LYS A 124 -3.06 -5.81 12.81
CA LYS A 124 -2.84 -7.23 12.52
C LYS A 124 -1.73 -7.37 11.47
N GLN A 125 -0.63 -8.03 11.86
CA GLN A 125 0.50 -8.25 10.97
C GLN A 125 0.22 -9.40 10.01
N VAL A 126 0.57 -9.18 8.75
CA VAL A 126 0.57 -10.24 7.75
C VAL A 126 1.78 -11.14 8.00
N LYS A 127 1.52 -12.38 8.42
CA LYS A 127 2.56 -13.40 8.42
C LYS A 127 2.87 -13.79 6.99
N THR A 128 4.12 -14.11 6.70
CA THR A 128 4.51 -14.67 5.41
C THR A 128 3.73 -15.97 5.19
N LEU A 129 2.93 -16.02 4.13
CA LEU A 129 2.25 -17.26 3.76
C LEU A 129 3.33 -18.26 3.29
N PRO A 130 3.36 -19.48 3.85
CA PRO A 130 4.30 -20.48 3.40
C PRO A 130 4.03 -20.82 1.95
N THR A 131 5.07 -20.82 1.12
CA THR A 131 5.00 -21.42 -0.21
C THR A 131 4.92 -22.93 -0.03
N PRO A 132 4.03 -23.65 -0.73
CA PRO A 132 4.00 -25.10 -0.67
C PRO A 132 5.38 -25.69 -0.99
N GLU A 133 5.83 -26.69 -0.26
CA GLU A 133 7.14 -27.35 -0.48
C GLU A 133 7.32 -27.84 -1.91
N ASP A 134 6.24 -28.34 -2.53
CA ASP A 134 6.21 -28.82 -3.92
C ASP A 134 5.89 -27.71 -4.95
N GLY A 135 5.87 -26.43 -4.53
CA GLY A 135 5.43 -25.31 -5.35
C GLY A 135 3.91 -25.27 -5.56
N TRP A 136 3.44 -24.36 -6.42
CA TRP A 136 2.03 -24.23 -6.75
C TRP A 136 1.61 -25.28 -7.78
N LYS A 137 0.61 -26.08 -7.46
CA LYS A 137 0.06 -27.09 -8.39
C LYS A 137 -0.64 -26.48 -9.61
N PHE A 138 -1.08 -25.24 -9.49
CA PHE A 138 -1.74 -24.50 -10.55
C PHE A 138 -1.33 -23.03 -10.51
N SER A 139 -1.03 -22.49 -11.68
CA SER A 139 -0.76 -21.08 -11.89
C SER A 139 -1.31 -20.65 -13.24
N GLY A 140 -1.93 -19.51 -13.32
CA GLY A 140 -2.48 -18.99 -14.56
C GLY A 140 -2.63 -17.47 -14.54
N THR A 141 -2.68 -16.90 -15.73
CA THR A 141 -2.94 -15.48 -15.93
C THR A 141 -4.26 -15.29 -16.66
N LEU A 142 -5.14 -14.49 -16.08
CA LEU A 142 -6.46 -14.18 -16.65
C LEU A 142 -6.59 -12.68 -16.93
N PRO A 143 -7.21 -12.28 -18.05
CA PRO A 143 -7.59 -10.90 -18.27
C PRO A 143 -8.55 -10.44 -17.16
N LEU A 144 -8.32 -9.26 -16.61
CA LEU A 144 -9.12 -8.73 -15.49
C LEU A 144 -10.61 -8.63 -15.83
N LYS A 145 -10.95 -8.28 -17.08
CA LYS A 145 -12.34 -8.23 -17.54
C LYS A 145 -13.03 -9.59 -17.44
N GLY A 146 -12.39 -10.64 -17.93
CA GLY A 146 -12.93 -12.00 -17.86
C GLY A 146 -13.15 -12.48 -16.43
N MET A 147 -12.24 -12.17 -15.52
CA MET A 147 -12.43 -12.47 -14.09
C MET A 147 -13.60 -11.73 -13.47
N LYS A 148 -13.75 -10.44 -13.76
CA LYS A 148 -14.90 -9.65 -13.28
C LYS A 148 -16.23 -10.18 -13.78
N ASP A 149 -16.30 -10.56 -15.05
CA ASP A 149 -17.51 -11.12 -15.65
C ASP A 149 -17.85 -12.47 -15.02
N PHE A 150 -16.86 -13.33 -14.82
CA PHE A 150 -17.04 -14.60 -14.12
C PHE A 150 -17.56 -14.42 -12.70
N LEU A 151 -16.97 -13.53 -11.90
CA LEU A 151 -17.39 -13.28 -10.51
C LEU A 151 -18.82 -12.75 -10.40
N ARG A 152 -19.33 -12.03 -11.41
CA ARG A 152 -20.74 -11.59 -11.46
C ARG A 152 -21.72 -12.73 -11.65
N THR A 153 -21.28 -13.87 -12.19
CA THR A 153 -22.12 -15.04 -12.44
C THR A 153 -22.10 -16.03 -11.29
N VAL A 154 -21.18 -15.86 -10.33
CA VAL A 154 -21.11 -16.73 -9.15
C VAL A 154 -22.23 -16.34 -8.18
N PRO A 155 -23.08 -17.28 -7.73
CA PRO A 155 -24.11 -16.99 -6.73
C PRO A 155 -23.51 -16.49 -5.41
N ASP A 156 -24.18 -15.52 -4.77
CA ASP A 156 -23.74 -14.98 -3.46
C ASP A 156 -23.86 -16.01 -2.31
N SER A 157 -24.53 -17.11 -2.56
CA SER A 157 -24.71 -18.20 -1.59
C SER A 157 -24.10 -19.49 -2.11
N ILE A 158 -22.99 -19.83 -1.55
CA ILE A 158 -22.45 -21.17 -1.63
C ILE A 158 -22.56 -21.83 -0.26
#